data_6a5fd13d958a19eb0bdbe85b15e68780
#
_entry.id   6a5fd13d958a19eb0bdbe85b15e68780
#
_cell.length_a   1.000
_cell.length_b   1.000
_cell.length_c   1.000
_cell.angle_alpha   90.00
_cell.angle_beta   90.00
_cell.angle_gamma   90.00
#
_symmetry.space_group_name_H-M   'P 1'
#
loop_
_entity.id
_entity.type
_entity.pdbx_description
1 polymer ?
#
loop_
_entity_poly.entity_id
_entity_poly.type
_entity_poly.pdbx_seq_one_letter_code
_entity_poly.pdbx_strand_id
1 'polypeptide(L)'
;MREERFFLYDDTEETKTRFVSFMGENHRFDLGIMETNRYYGKALVFDIQSGRFAIIGRDDLEEPGYLAHAFNLSEEDAEDLRSFLDEVIQI
;
A
#
# COMPACT_ATOMS: atom_id res chain seq x y z
N MET A 1 32.83 -9.29 18.89
CA MET A 1 32.89 -9.98 17.65
C MET A 1 31.59 -9.92 16.87
N ARG A 2 31.67 -9.79 15.59
CA ARG A 2 30.50 -9.61 14.77
C ARG A 2 30.34 -10.75 13.82
N GLU A 3 29.13 -11.22 13.68
CA GLU A 3 28.84 -12.23 12.68
C GLU A 3 28.64 -11.58 11.34
N GLU A 4 29.08 -12.27 10.31
CA GLU A 4 28.77 -11.87 8.97
C GLU A 4 27.37 -12.31 8.62
N ARG A 5 26.64 -11.40 7.94
CA ARG A 5 25.32 -11.78 7.47
C ARG A 5 25.43 -12.50 6.15
N PHE A 6 24.55 -13.44 5.94
CA PHE A 6 24.44 -14.12 4.67
C PHE A 6 23.20 -13.57 3.96
N PHE A 7 23.42 -12.68 3.00
CA PHE A 7 22.30 -12.05 2.29
C PHE A 7 21.79 -12.98 1.21
N LEU A 8 20.47 -13.15 1.17
CA LEU A 8 19.86 -13.82 0.04
C LEU A 8 19.83 -12.90 -1.17
N TYR A 9 19.62 -11.63 -0.93
CA TYR A 9 19.82 -10.59 -1.92
C TYR A 9 20.01 -9.29 -1.16
N ASP A 10 20.52 -8.28 -1.86
CA ASP A 10 20.75 -6.97 -1.26
C ASP A 10 20.73 -5.97 -2.40
N ASP A 11 19.54 -5.42 -2.68
CA ASP A 11 19.33 -4.56 -3.84
C ASP A 11 18.92 -3.17 -3.39
N THR A 12 19.37 -2.19 -4.14
CA THR A 12 18.94 -0.81 -3.97
C THR A 12 18.27 -0.40 -5.27
N GLU A 13 17.08 0.20 -5.17
CA GLU A 13 16.35 0.63 -6.36
C GLU A 13 15.87 2.04 -6.20
N GLU A 14 15.67 2.69 -7.33
CA GLU A 14 14.99 3.97 -7.37
C GLU A 14 13.51 3.71 -7.51
N THR A 15 12.71 4.42 -6.71
CA THR A 15 11.27 4.26 -6.72
C THR A 15 10.62 5.63 -6.82
N LYS A 16 9.32 5.63 -7.16
CA LYS A 16 8.50 6.82 -7.04
C LYS A 16 7.59 6.63 -5.86
N THR A 17 7.66 7.54 -4.90
CA THR A 17 6.83 7.44 -3.70
C THR A 17 6.02 8.71 -3.56
N ARG A 18 4.72 8.54 -3.40
CA ARG A 18 3.78 9.64 -3.27
C ARG A 18 3.17 9.58 -1.89
N PHE A 19 3.18 10.71 -1.19
CA PHE A 19 2.54 10.79 0.12
C PHE A 19 1.28 11.62 -0.01
N VAL A 20 0.17 11.08 0.48
CA VAL A 20 -1.11 11.77 0.42
C VAL A 20 -1.79 11.72 1.78
N SER A 21 -2.61 12.73 2.04
CA SER A 21 -3.45 12.75 3.22
C SER A 21 -4.81 13.27 2.76
N PHE A 22 -5.86 12.54 3.07
CA PHE A 22 -7.20 12.97 2.69
C PHE A 22 -8.22 12.46 3.69
N MET A 23 -9.39 13.09 3.68
CA MET A 23 -10.49 12.68 4.54
C MET A 23 -11.45 11.83 3.74
N GLY A 24 -11.72 10.62 4.22
CA GLY A 24 -12.88 9.88 3.80
C GLY A 24 -14.09 10.42 4.54
N GLU A 25 -15.20 9.72 4.48
CA GLU A 25 -16.39 10.19 5.17
C GLU A 25 -16.22 10.15 6.69
N ASN A 26 -15.55 9.11 7.20
CA ASN A 26 -15.43 8.93 8.64
C ASN A 26 -14.01 8.69 9.09
N HIS A 27 -13.02 8.78 8.20
CA HIS A 27 -11.68 8.35 8.51
C HIS A 27 -10.66 9.18 7.75
N ARG A 28 -9.62 9.61 8.45
CA ARG A 28 -8.52 10.32 7.81
C ARG A 28 -7.48 9.31 7.36
N PHE A 29 -7.08 9.41 6.11
CA PHE A 29 -6.06 8.54 5.54
C PHE A 29 -4.77 9.30 5.35
N ASP A 30 -3.68 8.74 5.82
CA ASP A 30 -2.32 9.25 5.57
C ASP A 30 -1.55 8.09 4.97
N LEU A 31 -1.25 8.20 3.69
CA LEU A 31 -0.74 7.07 2.92
C LEU A 31 0.57 7.40 2.23
N GLY A 32 1.41 6.38 2.08
CA GLY A 32 2.51 6.41 1.14
C GLY A 32 2.23 5.38 0.07
N ILE A 33 2.45 5.75 -1.18
CA ILE A 33 2.24 4.84 -2.31
C ILE A 33 3.54 4.77 -3.07
N MET A 34 4.16 3.60 -3.08
CA MET A 34 5.46 3.42 -3.69
C MET A 34 5.34 2.56 -4.95
N GLU A 35 5.79 3.11 -6.06
CA GLU A 35 5.89 2.38 -7.31
C GLU A 35 7.32 1.90 -7.47
N THR A 36 7.47 0.61 -7.72
CA THR A 36 8.77 -0.01 -7.81
C THR A 36 8.71 -1.11 -8.86
N ASN A 37 9.85 -1.43 -9.45
CA ASN A 37 9.92 -2.51 -10.42
C ASN A 37 9.87 -3.90 -9.79
N ARG A 38 9.90 -3.98 -8.45
CA ARG A 38 9.90 -5.27 -7.78
C ARG A 38 8.56 -5.99 -7.91
N TYR A 39 7.46 -5.23 -7.94
CA TYR A 39 6.12 -5.83 -7.91
C TYR A 39 5.40 -5.43 -9.18
N TYR A 40 5.55 -6.26 -10.18
CA TYR A 40 5.02 -5.97 -11.50
C TYR A 40 3.51 -5.72 -11.42
N GLY A 41 3.09 -4.56 -11.91
CA GLY A 41 1.68 -4.22 -11.92
C GLY A 41 1.09 -3.88 -10.57
N LYS A 42 1.91 -3.76 -9.52
CA LYS A 42 1.41 -3.49 -8.18
C LYS A 42 2.18 -2.38 -7.52
N ALA A 43 1.56 -1.76 -6.54
CA ALA A 43 2.19 -0.71 -5.75
C ALA A 43 2.24 -1.14 -4.29
N LEU A 44 3.21 -0.61 -3.56
CA LEU A 44 3.30 -0.84 -2.13
C LEU A 44 2.61 0.33 -1.46
N VAL A 45 1.56 0.06 -0.70
CA VAL A 45 0.75 1.09 -0.06
C VAL A 45 0.93 0.98 1.44
N PHE A 46 1.34 2.09 2.06
CA PHE A 46 1.55 2.17 3.49
C PHE A 46 0.43 2.98 4.12
N ASP A 47 -0.14 2.47 5.21
CA ASP A 47 -0.99 3.29 6.06
C ASP A 47 -0.11 3.80 7.19
N ILE A 48 0.22 5.08 7.14
CA ILE A 48 1.22 5.64 8.03
C ILE A 48 0.73 5.65 9.46
N GLN A 49 -0.56 5.87 9.67
CA GLN A 49 -1.09 5.94 11.03
C GLN A 49 -1.07 4.59 11.73
N SER A 50 -1.46 3.53 11.03
CA SER A 50 -1.53 2.21 11.65
C SER A 50 -0.24 1.43 11.55
N GLY A 51 0.64 1.83 10.64
CA GLY A 51 1.87 1.08 10.39
C GLY A 51 1.66 -0.16 9.55
N ARG A 52 0.49 -0.32 8.94
CA ARG A 52 0.21 -1.47 8.09
C ARG A 52 0.54 -1.14 6.65
N PHE A 53 0.85 -2.15 5.87
CA PHE A 53 1.10 -1.96 4.45
C PHE A 53 0.64 -3.19 3.68
N ALA A 54 0.50 -3.01 2.37
CA ALA A 54 0.12 -4.11 1.50
C ALA A 54 0.61 -3.83 0.10
N ILE A 55 0.82 -4.90 -0.66
CA ILE A 55 1.19 -4.81 -2.07
C ILE A 55 -0.11 -4.95 -2.85
N ILE A 56 -0.50 -3.90 -3.59
CA ILE A 56 -1.84 -3.80 -4.14
C ILE A 56 -1.79 -3.60 -5.64
N GLY A 57 -2.51 -4.45 -6.37
CA GLY A 57 -2.75 -4.28 -7.79
C GLY A 57 -4.24 -4.14 -8.04
N ARG A 58 -4.62 -4.00 -9.30
CA ARG A 58 -6.03 -3.80 -9.61
C ARG A 58 -6.89 -4.99 -9.23
N ASP A 59 -6.36 -6.20 -9.38
CA ASP A 59 -7.09 -7.40 -9.00
C ASP A 59 -7.40 -7.41 -7.50
N ASP A 60 -6.46 -6.90 -6.68
CA ASP A 60 -6.68 -6.83 -5.24
C ASP A 60 -7.79 -5.83 -4.91
N LEU A 61 -7.91 -4.75 -5.68
CA LEU A 61 -8.94 -3.76 -5.44
C LEU A 61 -10.33 -4.31 -5.74
N GLU A 62 -10.40 -5.32 -6.59
CA GLU A 62 -11.68 -5.93 -6.95
C GLU A 62 -12.07 -7.06 -6.01
N GLU A 63 -11.19 -7.48 -5.13
CA GLU A 63 -11.48 -8.58 -4.22
C GLU A 63 -12.24 -8.07 -3.01
N PRO A 64 -13.47 -8.54 -2.78
CA PRO A 64 -14.27 -8.07 -1.64
C PRO A 64 -13.56 -8.32 -0.32
N GLY A 65 -13.51 -7.29 0.52
CA GLY A 65 -12.94 -7.42 1.85
C GLY A 65 -11.44 -7.37 1.94
N TYR A 66 -10.74 -7.29 0.80
CA TYR A 66 -9.28 -7.32 0.84
C TYR A 66 -8.71 -6.14 1.60
N LEU A 67 -9.14 -4.92 1.27
CA LEU A 67 -8.59 -3.72 1.92
C LEU A 67 -9.01 -3.62 3.37
N ALA A 68 -10.25 -4.00 3.67
CA ALA A 68 -10.73 -3.98 5.04
C ALA A 68 -9.85 -4.88 5.92
N HIS A 69 -9.49 -6.04 5.41
CA HIS A 69 -8.65 -6.96 6.15
C HIS A 69 -7.20 -6.47 6.21
N ALA A 70 -6.65 -6.04 5.08
CA ALA A 70 -5.24 -5.67 5.01
C ALA A 70 -4.92 -4.48 5.91
N PHE A 71 -5.83 -3.52 6.01
CA PHE A 71 -5.60 -2.30 6.77
C PHE A 71 -6.45 -2.21 8.02
N ASN A 72 -7.18 -3.27 8.35
CA ASN A 72 -8.00 -3.32 9.54
C ASN A 72 -9.01 -2.17 9.58
N LEU A 73 -9.78 -2.03 8.51
CA LEU A 73 -10.74 -0.95 8.33
C LEU A 73 -12.15 -1.50 8.34
N SER A 74 -13.12 -0.64 8.67
CA SER A 74 -14.51 -0.97 8.42
C SER A 74 -14.75 -1.07 6.93
N GLU A 75 -15.88 -1.67 6.53
CA GLU A 75 -16.18 -1.77 5.12
C GLU A 75 -16.40 -0.41 4.48
N GLU A 76 -16.97 0.54 5.23
CA GLU A 76 -17.16 1.89 4.72
C GLU A 76 -15.83 2.59 4.47
N ASP A 77 -14.94 2.51 5.45
CA ASP A 77 -13.63 3.14 5.31
C ASP A 77 -12.83 2.47 4.23
N ALA A 78 -12.93 1.14 4.12
CA ALA A 78 -12.22 0.41 3.07
C ALA A 78 -12.71 0.82 1.68
N GLU A 79 -14.00 1.14 1.54
CA GLU A 79 -14.52 1.56 0.26
C GLU A 79 -14.00 2.94 -0.12
N ASP A 80 -13.87 3.84 0.85
CA ASP A 80 -13.26 5.15 0.59
C ASP A 80 -11.83 4.98 0.11
N LEU A 81 -11.08 4.10 0.75
CA LEU A 81 -9.70 3.83 0.35
C LEU A 81 -9.66 3.20 -1.04
N ARG A 82 -10.55 2.24 -1.30
CA ARG A 82 -10.59 1.58 -2.60
C ARG A 82 -10.84 2.58 -3.72
N SER A 83 -11.78 3.50 -3.49
CA SER A 83 -12.12 4.49 -4.50
C SER A 83 -10.91 5.36 -4.84
N PHE A 84 -10.15 5.75 -3.82
CA PHE A 84 -8.95 6.55 -4.06
C PHE A 84 -7.88 5.73 -4.78
N LEU A 85 -7.63 4.51 -4.32
CA LEU A 85 -6.59 3.68 -4.93
C LEU A 85 -6.94 3.30 -6.37
N ASP A 86 -8.22 3.18 -6.68
CA ASP A 86 -8.65 2.91 -8.04
C ASP A 86 -8.24 4.04 -8.99
N GLU A 87 -8.15 5.26 -8.48
CA GLU A 87 -7.72 6.39 -9.30
C GLU A 87 -6.22 6.41 -9.51
N VAL A 88 -5.44 5.95 -8.54
CA VAL A 88 -3.98 6.08 -8.60
C VAL A 88 -3.27 4.82 -9.05
N ILE A 89 -3.85 3.66 -8.85
CA ILE A 89 -3.23 2.40 -9.29
C ILE A 89 -3.85 2.02 -10.62
N GLN A 90 -3.15 2.37 -11.68
CA GLN A 90 -3.67 2.21 -13.04
C GLN A 90 -2.83 1.28 -13.88
N ILE A 91 -2.23 0.35 -13.26
CA ILE A 91 -1.32 -0.57 -13.92
C ILE A 91 -2.06 -1.71 -14.56
#